data_e9d745b502cf7f72a711b774d8d9ef96
#
_entry.id   e9d745b502cf7f72a711b774d8d9ef96
#
_cell.length_a   1.000
_cell.length_b   1.000
_cell.length_c   1.000
_cell.angle_alpha   90.00
_cell.angle_beta   90.00
_cell.angle_gamma   90.00
#
_symmetry.space_group_name_H-M   'P 1'
#
loop_
_entity.id
_entity.type
_entity.pdbx_description
1 polymer ?
#
loop_
_entity_poly.entity_id
_entity_poly.type
_entity_poly.pdbx_seq_one_letter_code
_entity_poly.pdbx_strand_id
1 'polypeptide(L)'
;MKANKKSINQIVIVGGGTAGWMTAASISALIGKGLSVTLIESDQIGTVGVGEATIPTFFALHQLLKIDESEFLSAVQGTIKLGISFENWHTLGESYIHAFGHTGKSCLAAGFKHFWLKGKENGFSEDYGCYSPELTAAKSEKFGFLKQNPLNYAYHLNAGLYAKFLRKIAEQNGVIRKEGKIVQVSKTDDENISNVALESGEIIGGDLFVDCSGFAGLLIDKALETPYTDWSNWLPCDRAVALQTQSTGAPVPYTRSIAHQSGWQWRIPLQSRVGNGLVYSSKYMEDKEALDVLMANVDGEIISKPNFIKFKTGQRVKHWSKNCVAIGLSAGFLEPLESTSIHLIQRAIIRLMQMFPSNSFTDSDRDEFNKQMSDEY
;
A
#
# COMPACT_ATOMS: atom_id res chain seq x y z
N MET A 1 -7.98 -36.45 24.41
CA MET A 1 -8.60 -35.22 24.94
C MET A 1 -8.75 -34.24 23.80
N LYS A 2 -9.98 -33.86 23.40
CA LYS A 2 -10.17 -32.76 22.44
C LYS A 2 -9.76 -31.49 23.15
N ALA A 3 -8.66 -30.88 22.73
CA ALA A 3 -8.30 -29.55 23.21
C ALA A 3 -9.51 -28.62 22.98
N ASN A 4 -9.94 -27.95 24.02
CA ASN A 4 -11.04 -26.98 23.96
C ASN A 4 -10.56 -25.83 23.05
N LYS A 5 -10.91 -25.89 21.75
CA LYS A 5 -10.51 -24.88 20.78
C LYS A 5 -11.22 -23.57 21.13
N LYS A 6 -10.50 -22.63 21.71
CA LYS A 6 -11.02 -21.32 22.09
C LYS A 6 -11.36 -20.55 20.81
N SER A 7 -12.58 -20.07 20.71
CA SER A 7 -13.03 -19.21 19.60
C SER A 7 -12.28 -17.88 19.64
N ILE A 8 -12.01 -17.30 18.47
CA ILE A 8 -11.44 -15.96 18.35
C ILE A 8 -12.55 -14.94 18.63
N ASN A 9 -12.40 -14.17 19.69
CA ASN A 9 -13.37 -13.15 20.11
C ASN A 9 -12.73 -11.76 20.20
N GLN A 10 -11.42 -11.70 20.41
CA GLN A 10 -10.67 -10.46 20.59
C GLN A 10 -9.54 -10.35 19.58
N ILE A 11 -9.56 -9.30 18.77
CA ILE A 11 -8.52 -8.96 17.81
C ILE A 11 -7.84 -7.69 18.25
N VAL A 12 -6.51 -7.71 18.29
CA VAL A 12 -5.68 -6.55 18.59
C VAL A 12 -4.86 -6.19 17.37
N ILE A 13 -5.07 -4.98 16.84
CA ILE A 13 -4.33 -4.42 15.72
C ILE A 13 -3.32 -3.42 16.26
N VAL A 14 -2.04 -3.58 15.90
CA VAL A 14 -0.95 -2.72 16.36
C VAL A 14 -0.45 -1.86 15.21
N GLY A 15 -0.64 -0.55 15.34
CA GLY A 15 -0.26 0.45 14.35
C GLY A 15 -1.45 1.12 13.67
N GLY A 16 -1.49 2.45 13.69
CA GLY A 16 -2.58 3.31 13.23
C GLY A 16 -2.35 3.95 11.85
N GLY A 17 -1.44 3.40 11.04
CA GLY A 17 -1.27 3.81 9.66
C GLY A 17 -2.35 3.27 8.73
N THR A 18 -2.17 3.44 7.42
CA THR A 18 -3.07 2.93 6.38
C THR A 18 -3.39 1.44 6.57
N ALA A 19 -2.37 0.60 6.82
CA ALA A 19 -2.55 -0.84 7.00
C ALA A 19 -3.46 -1.18 8.19
N GLY A 20 -3.22 -0.53 9.34
CA GLY A 20 -4.00 -0.78 10.56
C GLY A 20 -5.45 -0.37 10.41
N TRP A 21 -5.72 0.84 9.94
CA TRP A 21 -7.09 1.31 9.78
C TRP A 21 -7.85 0.64 8.64
N MET A 22 -7.16 0.25 7.53
CA MET A 22 -7.77 -0.61 6.51
C MET A 22 -8.18 -1.96 7.09
N THR A 23 -7.31 -2.58 7.89
CA THR A 23 -7.60 -3.86 8.56
C THR A 23 -8.75 -3.71 9.54
N ALA A 24 -8.74 -2.70 10.39
CA ALA A 24 -9.78 -2.43 11.38
C ALA A 24 -11.15 -2.19 10.74
N ALA A 25 -11.21 -1.32 9.72
CA ALA A 25 -12.44 -1.04 8.99
C ALA A 25 -13.00 -2.29 8.29
N SER A 26 -12.11 -3.10 7.69
CA SER A 26 -12.52 -4.33 6.98
C SER A 26 -13.05 -5.39 7.93
N ILE A 27 -12.33 -5.69 9.01
CA ILE A 27 -12.76 -6.70 10.00
C ILE A 27 -14.09 -6.28 10.63
N SER A 28 -14.22 -5.05 11.10
CA SER A 28 -15.42 -4.55 11.77
C SER A 28 -16.66 -4.49 10.86
N ALA A 29 -16.45 -4.18 9.56
CA ALA A 29 -17.56 -4.11 8.61
C ALA A 29 -18.02 -5.48 8.10
N LEU A 30 -17.11 -6.44 7.92
CA LEU A 30 -17.37 -7.67 7.18
C LEU A 30 -17.56 -8.91 8.07
N ILE A 31 -16.91 -8.97 9.23
CA ILE A 31 -17.07 -10.12 10.16
C ILE A 31 -18.22 -9.89 11.15
N GLY A 32 -18.58 -8.62 11.40
CA GLY A 32 -19.76 -8.25 12.18
C GLY A 32 -19.53 -8.17 13.70
N LYS A 33 -20.64 -8.03 14.46
CA LYS A 33 -20.64 -7.63 15.87
C LYS A 33 -20.18 -8.70 16.87
N GLY A 34 -19.80 -9.89 16.40
CA GLY A 34 -19.32 -10.98 17.28
C GLY A 34 -17.89 -10.87 17.74
N LEU A 35 -17.10 -9.94 17.15
CA LEU A 35 -15.70 -9.74 17.45
C LEU A 35 -15.46 -8.39 18.12
N SER A 36 -14.66 -8.40 19.18
CA SER A 36 -14.10 -7.19 19.76
C SER A 36 -12.79 -6.85 19.03
N VAL A 37 -12.73 -5.68 18.40
CA VAL A 37 -11.53 -5.21 17.68
C VAL A 37 -10.97 -4.00 18.42
N THR A 38 -9.71 -4.09 18.85
CA THR A 38 -8.98 -2.98 19.45
C THR A 38 -7.80 -2.60 18.55
N LEU A 39 -7.70 -1.34 18.18
CA LEU A 39 -6.53 -0.81 17.47
C LEU A 39 -5.71 0.07 18.41
N ILE A 40 -4.41 -0.22 18.49
CA ILE A 40 -3.43 0.51 19.29
C ILE A 40 -2.56 1.35 18.36
N GLU A 41 -2.53 2.66 18.60
CA GLU A 41 -1.64 3.59 17.90
C GLU A 41 -1.12 4.67 18.86
N SER A 42 -0.06 5.36 18.47
CA SER A 42 0.42 6.51 19.25
C SER A 42 0.50 7.76 18.37
N ASP A 43 -0.10 8.84 18.84
CA ASP A 43 -0.05 10.16 18.18
C ASP A 43 1.40 10.72 18.16
N GLN A 44 2.30 10.17 18.98
CA GLN A 44 3.73 10.53 19.01
C GLN A 44 4.55 9.84 17.90
N ILE A 45 4.00 8.79 17.26
CA ILE A 45 4.65 8.06 16.18
C ILE A 45 4.07 8.55 14.86
N GLY A 46 4.89 9.30 14.10
CA GLY A 46 4.49 9.79 12.79
C GLY A 46 4.23 8.65 11.79
N THR A 47 3.30 8.87 10.89
CA THR A 47 3.09 7.96 9.74
C THR A 47 4.09 8.26 8.64
N VAL A 48 4.53 7.23 7.90
CA VAL A 48 5.49 7.36 6.78
C VAL A 48 4.86 8.05 5.55
N GLY A 49 3.56 8.37 5.59
CA GLY A 49 2.79 8.80 4.45
C GLY A 49 3.15 10.18 3.90
N VAL A 50 3.61 10.23 2.67
CA VAL A 50 3.93 11.46 1.91
C VAL A 50 2.95 11.76 0.78
N GLY A 51 2.13 10.87 0.42
CA GLY A 51 1.26 10.75 -0.74
C GLY A 51 1.42 9.34 -1.26
N GLU A 52 0.31 8.68 -1.46
CA GLU A 52 0.27 7.30 -1.93
C GLU A 52 -0.45 7.25 -3.28
N ALA A 53 -0.07 6.28 -4.08
CA ALA A 53 -0.75 5.97 -5.32
C ALA A 53 -1.29 4.54 -5.25
N THR A 54 -2.42 4.31 -5.90
CA THR A 54 -3.09 3.00 -5.94
C THR A 54 -3.12 2.45 -7.36
N ILE A 55 -3.63 1.23 -7.49
CA ILE A 55 -3.92 0.57 -8.76
C ILE A 55 -5.40 0.16 -8.81
N PRO A 56 -5.99 -0.17 -9.96
CA PRO A 56 -7.44 -0.39 -10.08
C PRO A 56 -8.04 -1.44 -9.16
N THR A 57 -7.26 -2.40 -8.69
CA THR A 57 -7.72 -3.40 -7.70
C THR A 57 -8.20 -2.80 -6.39
N PHE A 58 -7.82 -1.54 -6.09
CA PHE A 58 -8.22 -0.80 -4.90
C PHE A 58 -9.75 -0.68 -4.74
N PHE A 59 -10.49 -0.60 -5.83
CA PHE A 59 -11.96 -0.51 -5.81
C PHE A 59 -12.63 -1.68 -5.11
N ALA A 60 -12.07 -2.89 -5.19
CA ALA A 60 -12.69 -4.08 -4.62
C ALA A 60 -12.95 -3.94 -3.12
N LEU A 61 -11.98 -3.43 -2.36
CA LEU A 61 -12.15 -3.21 -0.92
C LEU A 61 -13.12 -2.06 -0.64
N HIS A 62 -13.06 -0.97 -1.40
CA HIS A 62 -13.97 0.16 -1.24
C HIS A 62 -15.43 -0.24 -1.49
N GLN A 63 -15.69 -1.08 -2.49
CA GLN A 63 -17.01 -1.63 -2.76
C GLN A 63 -17.51 -2.50 -1.61
N LEU A 64 -16.64 -3.38 -1.06
CA LEU A 64 -16.97 -4.19 0.11
C LEU A 64 -17.33 -3.34 1.34
N LEU A 65 -16.61 -2.25 1.55
CA LEU A 65 -16.84 -1.30 2.64
C LEU A 65 -17.96 -0.29 2.34
N LYS A 66 -18.56 -0.33 1.14
CA LYS A 66 -19.59 0.60 0.66
C LYS A 66 -19.18 2.08 0.79
N ILE A 67 -17.92 2.37 0.49
CA ILE A 67 -17.36 3.72 0.53
C ILE A 67 -17.85 4.49 -0.70
N ASP A 68 -18.46 5.67 -0.46
CA ASP A 68 -18.81 6.60 -1.52
C ASP A 68 -17.54 7.26 -2.08
N GLU A 69 -17.39 7.22 -3.40
CA GLU A 69 -16.19 7.72 -4.08
C GLU A 69 -15.99 9.21 -3.93
N SER A 70 -17.07 9.99 -3.99
CA SER A 70 -17.01 11.47 -3.89
C SER A 70 -16.62 11.90 -2.47
N GLU A 71 -17.22 11.26 -1.45
CA GLU A 71 -16.86 11.49 -0.04
C GLU A 71 -15.39 11.13 0.19
N PHE A 72 -14.96 9.97 -0.31
CA PHE A 72 -13.57 9.52 -0.20
C PHE A 72 -12.59 10.51 -0.84
N LEU A 73 -12.78 10.86 -2.13
CA LEU A 73 -11.86 11.75 -2.85
C LEU A 73 -11.74 13.12 -2.16
N SER A 74 -12.85 13.64 -1.67
CA SER A 74 -12.85 14.90 -0.90
C SER A 74 -12.08 14.75 0.42
N ALA A 75 -12.35 13.70 1.17
CA ALA A 75 -11.74 13.46 2.49
C ALA A 75 -10.23 13.26 2.42
N VAL A 76 -9.73 12.60 1.38
CA VAL A 76 -8.30 12.25 1.24
C VAL A 76 -7.51 13.23 0.36
N GLN A 77 -8.14 14.31 -0.12
CA GLN A 77 -7.58 15.22 -1.13
C GLN A 77 -7.09 14.45 -2.38
N GLY A 78 -7.86 13.43 -2.76
CA GLY A 78 -7.50 12.47 -3.78
C GLY A 78 -7.58 13.06 -5.19
N THR A 79 -6.79 12.51 -6.10
CA THR A 79 -6.86 12.77 -7.54
C THR A 79 -6.93 11.46 -8.32
N ILE A 80 -7.36 11.55 -9.58
CA ILE A 80 -7.48 10.38 -10.45
C ILE A 80 -6.11 9.98 -10.99
N LYS A 81 -5.90 8.67 -11.10
CA LYS A 81 -4.71 8.07 -11.69
C LYS A 81 -5.10 7.13 -12.83
N LEU A 82 -4.62 7.41 -14.04
CA LEU A 82 -4.83 6.59 -15.24
C LEU A 82 -3.64 5.67 -15.54
N GLY A 83 -2.51 5.88 -14.89
CA GLY A 83 -1.30 5.12 -15.13
C GLY A 83 -0.07 5.71 -14.43
N ILE A 84 1.09 5.32 -14.93
CA ILE A 84 2.38 5.79 -14.47
C ILE A 84 3.20 6.27 -15.66
N SER A 85 3.74 7.48 -15.61
CA SER A 85 4.73 7.98 -16.55
C SER A 85 6.12 7.53 -16.09
N PHE A 86 6.81 6.78 -16.91
CA PHE A 86 8.19 6.39 -16.73
C PHE A 86 9.09 7.29 -17.57
N GLU A 87 10.00 8.02 -16.92
CA GLU A 87 10.84 9.03 -17.53
C GLU A 87 12.32 8.68 -17.32
N ASN A 88 13.12 8.75 -18.36
CA ASN A 88 14.57 8.44 -18.37
C ASN A 88 14.94 6.96 -18.08
N TRP A 89 14.01 6.03 -18.09
CA TRP A 89 14.28 4.63 -17.76
C TRP A 89 15.01 3.86 -18.85
N HIS A 90 14.74 4.16 -20.11
CA HIS A 90 15.42 3.53 -21.25
C HIS A 90 16.53 4.42 -21.76
N THR A 91 16.20 5.66 -22.12
CA THR A 91 17.13 6.66 -22.64
C THR A 91 16.84 8.00 -21.97
N LEU A 92 17.88 8.80 -21.67
CA LEU A 92 17.69 10.13 -21.13
C LEU A 92 16.87 11.01 -22.08
N GLY A 93 15.87 11.69 -21.54
CA GLY A 93 14.92 12.50 -22.29
C GLY A 93 13.72 11.74 -22.87
N GLU A 94 13.70 10.42 -22.82
CA GLU A 94 12.55 9.64 -23.25
C GLU A 94 11.55 9.40 -22.10
N SER A 95 10.27 9.31 -22.46
CA SER A 95 9.20 8.96 -21.52
C SER A 95 8.12 8.11 -22.20
N TYR A 96 7.49 7.27 -21.42
CA TYR A 96 6.30 6.54 -21.82
C TYR A 96 5.33 6.43 -20.65
N ILE A 97 4.03 6.28 -20.94
CA ILE A 97 3.00 6.06 -19.91
C ILE A 97 2.55 4.61 -19.97
N HIS A 98 2.69 3.90 -18.86
CA HIS A 98 2.03 2.62 -18.61
C HIS A 98 0.63 2.92 -18.07
N ALA A 99 -0.34 2.98 -18.96
CA ALA A 99 -1.74 3.27 -18.64
C ALA A 99 -2.46 2.02 -18.13
N PHE A 100 -3.47 2.21 -17.28
CA PHE A 100 -4.37 1.13 -16.86
C PHE A 100 -5.29 0.71 -18.02
N GLY A 101 -5.95 -0.46 -17.87
CA GLY A 101 -6.90 -0.94 -18.87
C GLY A 101 -6.27 -1.77 -19.97
N HIS A 102 -7.03 -1.95 -21.06
CA HIS A 102 -6.66 -2.80 -22.16
C HIS A 102 -6.45 -2.01 -23.45
N THR A 103 -5.45 -2.41 -24.23
CA THR A 103 -5.21 -1.85 -25.55
C THR A 103 -5.96 -2.65 -26.59
N GLY A 104 -6.93 -2.00 -27.25
CA GLY A 104 -7.79 -2.61 -28.27
C GLY A 104 -8.72 -3.71 -27.73
N LYS A 105 -9.38 -4.42 -28.60
CA LYS A 105 -10.26 -5.54 -28.25
C LYS A 105 -9.71 -6.86 -28.77
N SER A 106 -9.63 -7.84 -27.92
CA SER A 106 -9.36 -9.23 -28.32
C SER A 106 -10.51 -9.78 -29.14
N CYS A 107 -10.21 -10.62 -30.12
CA CYS A 107 -11.19 -11.28 -30.98
C CYS A 107 -10.93 -12.78 -30.99
N LEU A 108 -11.97 -13.58 -30.73
CA LEU A 108 -11.89 -15.04 -30.67
C LEU A 108 -10.77 -15.49 -29.70
N ALA A 109 -9.83 -16.29 -30.19
CA ALA A 109 -8.73 -16.86 -29.42
C ALA A 109 -7.44 -15.99 -29.45
N ALA A 110 -7.45 -14.83 -30.09
CA ALA A 110 -6.27 -13.98 -30.24
C ALA A 110 -6.44 -12.62 -29.56
N GLY A 111 -5.39 -12.20 -28.83
CA GLY A 111 -5.31 -10.86 -28.26
C GLY A 111 -5.11 -9.79 -29.35
N PHE A 112 -5.57 -8.57 -29.11
CA PHE A 112 -5.48 -7.45 -30.04
C PHE A 112 -4.07 -7.23 -30.59
N LYS A 113 -3.05 -7.42 -29.79
CA LYS A 113 -1.63 -7.29 -30.16
C LYS A 113 -1.29 -8.07 -31.43
N HIS A 114 -1.85 -9.28 -31.63
CA HIS A 114 -1.56 -10.09 -32.81
C HIS A 114 -2.17 -9.50 -34.07
N PHE A 115 -3.36 -8.92 -33.97
CA PHE A 115 -4.00 -8.21 -35.09
C PHE A 115 -3.25 -6.94 -35.45
N TRP A 116 -2.80 -6.18 -34.45
CA TRP A 116 -2.01 -4.97 -34.65
C TRP A 116 -0.67 -5.28 -35.33
N LEU A 117 0.07 -6.31 -34.87
CA LEU A 117 1.33 -6.75 -35.48
C LEU A 117 1.09 -7.13 -36.97
N LYS A 118 0.03 -7.90 -37.24
CA LYS A 118 -0.33 -8.25 -38.63
C LYS A 118 -0.72 -7.02 -39.45
N GLY A 119 -1.38 -6.06 -38.85
CA GLY A 119 -1.65 -4.76 -39.47
C GLY A 119 -0.38 -4.02 -39.87
N LYS A 120 0.62 -3.97 -38.95
CA LYS A 120 1.94 -3.34 -39.24
C LYS A 120 2.65 -3.99 -40.41
N GLU A 121 2.63 -5.32 -40.51
CA GLU A 121 3.18 -6.05 -41.67
C GLU A 121 2.47 -5.67 -43.00
N ASN A 122 1.20 -5.28 -42.93
CA ASN A 122 0.40 -4.86 -44.08
C ASN A 122 0.35 -3.34 -44.28
N GLY A 123 1.25 -2.57 -43.63
CA GLY A 123 1.38 -1.13 -43.85
C GLY A 123 0.53 -0.24 -42.97
N PHE A 124 -0.13 -0.78 -41.93
CA PHE A 124 -0.76 0.04 -40.88
C PHE A 124 0.29 0.86 -40.12
N SER A 125 0.05 2.17 -40.00
CA SER A 125 1.02 3.10 -39.41
C SER A 125 0.75 3.42 -37.94
N GLU A 126 -0.49 3.24 -37.45
CA GLU A 126 -0.90 3.64 -36.11
C GLU A 126 -0.13 2.92 -35.03
N ASP A 127 0.28 3.67 -34.01
CA ASP A 127 0.94 3.11 -32.81
C ASP A 127 -0.03 2.28 -31.97
N TYR A 128 0.49 1.22 -31.35
CA TYR A 128 -0.27 0.33 -30.47
C TYR A 128 -1.04 1.09 -29.36
N GLY A 129 -0.42 2.10 -28.79
CA GLY A 129 -0.99 2.94 -27.73
C GLY A 129 -2.22 3.77 -28.17
N CYS A 130 -2.39 4.04 -29.47
CA CYS A 130 -3.56 4.78 -29.98
C CYS A 130 -4.88 4.03 -29.74
N TYR A 131 -4.81 2.73 -29.47
CA TYR A 131 -5.95 1.89 -29.17
C TYR A 131 -6.23 1.73 -27.66
N SER A 132 -5.56 2.53 -26.80
CA SER A 132 -5.81 2.60 -25.35
C SER A 132 -6.50 3.91 -24.99
N PRO A 133 -7.78 3.89 -24.60
CA PRO A 133 -8.49 5.10 -24.15
C PRO A 133 -7.81 5.76 -22.94
N GLU A 134 -7.36 4.95 -21.99
CA GLU A 134 -6.68 5.44 -20.77
C GLU A 134 -5.36 6.15 -21.12
N LEU A 135 -4.57 5.60 -22.03
CA LEU A 135 -3.33 6.24 -22.48
C LEU A 135 -3.62 7.55 -23.21
N THR A 136 -4.63 7.58 -24.06
CA THR A 136 -5.04 8.79 -24.80
C THR A 136 -5.51 9.88 -23.84
N ALA A 137 -6.32 9.50 -22.84
CA ALA A 137 -6.79 10.41 -21.80
C ALA A 137 -5.63 10.92 -20.93
N ALA A 138 -4.71 10.04 -20.51
CA ALA A 138 -3.52 10.40 -19.73
C ALA A 138 -2.62 11.39 -20.48
N LYS A 139 -2.30 11.10 -21.76
CA LYS A 139 -1.50 12.01 -22.61
C LYS A 139 -2.16 13.37 -22.83
N SER A 140 -3.49 13.41 -22.81
CA SER A 140 -4.27 14.64 -22.92
C SER A 140 -4.48 15.35 -21.56
N GLU A 141 -3.97 14.76 -20.46
CA GLU A 141 -4.15 15.23 -19.09
C GLU A 141 -5.63 15.42 -18.72
N LYS A 142 -6.49 14.52 -19.20
CA LYS A 142 -7.94 14.60 -19.02
C LYS A 142 -8.49 13.31 -18.45
N PHE A 143 -9.55 13.45 -17.66
CA PHE A 143 -10.37 12.36 -17.17
C PHE A 143 -11.85 12.73 -17.22
N GLY A 144 -12.71 11.74 -17.45
CA GLY A 144 -14.15 11.91 -17.40
C GLY A 144 -14.86 10.59 -17.09
N PHE A 145 -15.97 10.69 -16.37
CA PHE A 145 -16.83 9.54 -16.12
C PHE A 145 -17.69 9.25 -17.35
N LEU A 146 -17.34 8.18 -18.04
CA LEU A 146 -18.07 7.73 -19.24
C LEU A 146 -19.11 6.69 -18.83
N LYS A 147 -20.38 6.89 -19.22
CA LYS A 147 -21.46 5.92 -18.95
C LYS A 147 -21.28 4.61 -19.74
N GLN A 148 -20.75 4.70 -20.94
CA GLN A 148 -20.42 3.55 -21.78
C GLN A 148 -18.90 3.43 -21.88
N ASN A 149 -18.38 2.21 -21.69
CA ASN A 149 -16.94 1.92 -21.67
C ASN A 149 -16.18 2.83 -20.70
N PRO A 150 -16.42 2.72 -19.38
CA PRO A 150 -15.72 3.51 -18.39
C PRO A 150 -14.22 3.25 -18.49
N LEU A 151 -13.42 4.29 -18.25
CA LEU A 151 -11.97 4.18 -18.16
C LEU A 151 -11.60 3.39 -16.92
N ASN A 152 -10.53 2.59 -17.01
CA ASN A 152 -9.89 2.00 -15.84
C ASN A 152 -9.00 3.05 -15.18
N TYR A 153 -9.19 3.26 -13.90
CA TYR A 153 -8.45 4.27 -13.16
C TYR A 153 -8.18 3.81 -11.72
N ALA A 154 -7.39 4.55 -11.03
CA ALA A 154 -7.10 4.42 -9.61
C ALA A 154 -6.97 5.83 -9.01
N TYR A 155 -6.35 5.94 -7.84
CA TYR A 155 -6.24 7.21 -7.13
C TYR A 155 -4.82 7.50 -6.69
N HIS A 156 -4.53 8.81 -6.60
CA HIS A 156 -3.56 9.32 -5.65
C HIS A 156 -4.30 9.78 -4.40
N LEU A 157 -3.71 9.63 -3.24
CA LEU A 157 -4.34 9.97 -1.98
C LEU A 157 -3.34 10.42 -0.92
N ASN A 158 -3.81 11.21 0.03
CA ASN A 158 -3.06 11.52 1.24
C ASN A 158 -3.24 10.37 2.24
N ALA A 159 -2.18 9.61 2.50
CA ALA A 159 -2.23 8.44 3.37
C ALA A 159 -2.70 8.76 4.79
N GLY A 160 -2.26 9.88 5.36
CA GLY A 160 -2.68 10.30 6.70
C GLY A 160 -4.17 10.65 6.77
N LEU A 161 -4.71 11.31 5.74
CA LEU A 161 -6.15 11.59 5.64
C LEU A 161 -6.95 10.32 5.38
N TYR A 162 -6.40 9.38 4.60
CA TYR A 162 -7.04 8.11 4.35
C TYR A 162 -7.12 7.26 5.63
N ALA A 163 -6.06 7.19 6.42
CA ALA A 163 -6.10 6.54 7.72
C ALA A 163 -7.18 7.16 8.64
N LYS A 164 -7.31 8.49 8.68
CA LYS A 164 -8.36 9.18 9.44
C LYS A 164 -9.77 8.88 8.92
N PHE A 165 -9.94 8.82 7.60
CA PHE A 165 -11.21 8.48 6.97
C PHE A 165 -11.65 7.06 7.33
N LEU A 166 -10.74 6.09 7.23
CA LEU A 166 -10.99 4.69 7.61
C LEU A 166 -11.21 4.52 9.10
N ARG A 167 -10.50 5.29 9.93
CA ARG A 167 -10.72 5.32 11.38
C ARG A 167 -12.16 5.67 11.71
N LYS A 168 -12.71 6.71 11.11
CA LYS A 168 -14.12 7.11 11.30
C LYS A 168 -15.07 5.94 11.00
N ILE A 169 -14.85 5.23 9.90
CA ILE A 169 -15.66 4.06 9.53
C ILE A 169 -15.49 2.93 10.55
N ALA A 170 -14.26 2.63 10.96
CA ALA A 170 -13.97 1.56 11.91
C ALA A 170 -14.58 1.83 13.29
N GLU A 171 -14.42 3.05 13.83
CA GLU A 171 -14.99 3.47 15.11
C GLU A 171 -16.54 3.43 15.09
N GLN A 172 -17.17 3.83 13.98
CA GLN A 172 -18.62 3.71 13.78
C GLN A 172 -19.10 2.24 13.81
N ASN A 173 -18.25 1.32 13.38
CA ASN A 173 -18.50 -0.11 13.43
C ASN A 173 -18.12 -0.77 14.77
N GLY A 174 -17.69 0.02 15.77
CA GLY A 174 -17.41 -0.45 17.13
C GLY A 174 -15.96 -0.82 17.41
N VAL A 175 -15.01 -0.45 16.54
CA VAL A 175 -13.58 -0.60 16.83
C VAL A 175 -13.19 0.35 17.97
N ILE A 176 -12.46 -0.19 18.95
CA ILE A 176 -11.95 0.57 20.10
C ILE A 176 -10.53 1.04 19.76
N ARG A 177 -10.34 2.35 19.69
CA ARG A 177 -9.00 2.94 19.61
C ARG A 177 -8.38 3.06 20.99
N LYS A 178 -7.14 2.60 21.11
CA LYS A 178 -6.28 2.82 22.29
C LYS A 178 -5.07 3.66 21.87
N GLU A 179 -4.97 4.85 22.44
CA GLU A 179 -3.78 5.69 22.27
C GLU A 179 -2.71 5.26 23.26
N GLY A 180 -1.49 5.05 22.78
CA GLY A 180 -0.32 4.77 23.61
C GLY A 180 0.75 3.97 22.88
N LYS A 181 1.98 4.11 23.40
CA LYS A 181 3.12 3.32 22.94
C LYS A 181 3.15 1.96 23.63
N ILE A 182 3.34 0.91 22.84
CA ILE A 182 3.63 -0.43 23.36
C ILE A 182 5.07 -0.45 23.82
N VAL A 183 5.28 -0.86 25.08
CA VAL A 183 6.59 -0.98 25.71
C VAL A 183 6.98 -2.43 25.99
N GLN A 184 6.01 -3.35 26.04
CA GLN A 184 6.25 -4.76 26.28
C GLN A 184 5.24 -5.63 25.51
N VAL A 185 5.71 -6.78 25.04
CA VAL A 185 4.90 -7.85 24.45
C VAL A 185 5.13 -9.11 25.28
N SER A 186 4.06 -9.72 25.78
CA SER A 186 4.14 -10.96 26.57
C SER A 186 3.68 -12.14 25.73
N LYS A 187 4.33 -13.29 25.91
CA LYS A 187 4.01 -14.54 25.24
C LYS A 187 3.54 -15.61 26.21
N THR A 188 2.80 -16.57 25.72
CA THR A 188 2.47 -17.82 26.43
C THR A 188 3.62 -18.81 26.29
N ASP A 189 3.56 -19.93 27.04
CA ASP A 189 4.53 -21.04 26.92
C ASP A 189 4.59 -21.65 25.50
N ASP A 190 3.49 -21.57 24.74
CA ASP A 190 3.41 -22.00 23.32
C ASP A 190 3.90 -20.93 22.34
N GLU A 191 4.54 -19.86 22.83
CA GLU A 191 5.06 -18.76 22.04
C GLU A 191 3.98 -17.92 21.30
N ASN A 192 2.70 -18.05 21.66
CA ASN A 192 1.68 -17.13 21.19
C ASN A 192 1.76 -15.80 21.94
N ILE A 193 1.43 -14.69 21.29
CA ILE A 193 1.30 -13.40 21.98
C ILE A 193 0.08 -13.48 22.91
N SER A 194 0.28 -13.19 24.20
CA SER A 194 -0.80 -13.16 25.19
C SER A 194 -1.38 -11.76 25.34
N ASN A 195 -0.52 -10.75 25.40
CA ASN A 195 -0.91 -9.36 25.56
C ASN A 195 0.21 -8.40 25.17
N VAL A 196 -0.15 -7.15 25.06
CA VAL A 196 0.78 -6.02 24.93
C VAL A 196 0.55 -5.05 26.09
N ALA A 197 1.62 -4.47 26.64
CA ALA A 197 1.55 -3.44 27.67
C ALA A 197 1.88 -2.07 27.07
N LEU A 198 1.07 -1.08 27.39
CA LEU A 198 1.28 0.30 27.01
C LEU A 198 2.18 1.02 28.02
N GLU A 199 2.79 2.12 27.63
CA GLU A 199 3.57 3.01 28.50
C GLU A 199 2.75 3.52 29.70
N SER A 200 1.44 3.62 29.57
CA SER A 200 0.49 3.95 30.64
C SER A 200 0.35 2.86 31.72
N GLY A 201 0.86 1.66 31.48
CA GLY A 201 0.64 0.47 32.31
C GLY A 201 -0.60 -0.34 31.94
N GLU A 202 -1.43 0.11 30.97
CA GLU A 202 -2.58 -0.66 30.49
C GLU A 202 -2.11 -1.91 29.76
N ILE A 203 -2.72 -3.07 30.07
CA ILE A 203 -2.43 -4.36 29.46
C ILE A 203 -3.61 -4.74 28.57
N ILE A 204 -3.34 -5.03 27.29
CA ILE A 204 -4.35 -5.37 26.28
C ILE A 204 -4.07 -6.77 25.76
N GLY A 205 -4.95 -7.71 26.07
CA GLY A 205 -4.90 -9.10 25.61
C GLY A 205 -5.70 -9.29 24.32
N GLY A 206 -5.42 -10.38 23.61
CA GLY A 206 -6.14 -10.76 22.38
C GLY A 206 -5.99 -12.24 22.05
N ASP A 207 -6.91 -12.74 21.21
CA ASP A 207 -6.84 -14.09 20.67
C ASP A 207 -6.05 -14.11 19.34
N LEU A 208 -6.19 -13.05 18.54
CA LEU A 208 -5.45 -12.80 17.29
C LEU A 208 -4.87 -11.39 17.31
N PHE A 209 -3.62 -11.29 16.92
CA PHE A 209 -2.91 -10.01 16.77
C PHE A 209 -2.65 -9.72 15.30
N VAL A 210 -2.77 -8.45 14.90
CA VAL A 210 -2.38 -8.00 13.57
C VAL A 210 -1.28 -6.95 13.72
N ASP A 211 -0.11 -7.26 13.20
CA ASP A 211 1.03 -6.35 13.22
C ASP A 211 0.99 -5.42 11.99
N CYS A 212 0.58 -4.18 12.22
CA CYS A 212 0.60 -3.08 11.28
C CYS A 212 1.59 -1.99 11.71
N SER A 213 2.59 -2.34 12.52
CA SER A 213 3.55 -1.41 13.13
C SER A 213 4.62 -0.88 12.17
N GLY A 214 4.44 -1.07 10.86
CA GLY A 214 5.36 -0.58 9.85
C GLY A 214 6.70 -1.32 9.86
N PHE A 215 7.77 -0.65 9.48
CA PHE A 215 9.13 -1.23 9.47
C PHE A 215 9.61 -1.69 10.87
N ALA A 216 8.95 -1.25 11.95
CA ALA A 216 9.31 -1.67 13.29
C ALA A 216 9.02 -3.16 13.54
N GLY A 217 7.97 -3.72 12.93
CA GLY A 217 7.60 -5.12 13.07
C GLY A 217 7.46 -5.56 14.53
N LEU A 218 6.80 -4.74 15.37
CA LEU A 218 6.83 -4.90 16.84
C LEU A 218 6.45 -6.30 17.31
N LEU A 219 5.49 -6.93 16.64
CA LEU A 219 5.01 -8.25 17.00
C LEU A 219 5.70 -9.35 16.19
N ILE A 220 5.65 -9.24 14.86
CA ILE A 220 6.12 -10.30 13.96
C ILE A 220 7.64 -10.44 13.97
N ASP A 221 8.38 -9.32 14.10
CA ASP A 221 9.84 -9.28 14.16
C ASP A 221 10.33 -9.32 15.59
N LYS A 222 10.03 -8.26 16.39
CA LYS A 222 10.64 -8.08 17.70
C LYS A 222 10.21 -9.11 18.74
N ALA A 223 8.92 -9.51 18.74
CA ALA A 223 8.41 -10.47 19.72
C ALA A 223 8.48 -11.93 19.21
N LEU A 224 8.13 -12.18 17.95
CA LEU A 224 8.08 -13.54 17.40
C LEU A 224 9.33 -13.92 16.58
N GLU A 225 10.28 -13.01 16.42
CA GLU A 225 11.57 -13.24 15.74
C GLU A 225 11.42 -13.94 14.38
N THR A 226 10.35 -13.60 13.64
CA THR A 226 10.05 -14.22 12.34
C THR A 226 11.11 -13.79 11.33
N PRO A 227 11.81 -14.74 10.66
CA PRO A 227 12.89 -14.42 9.72
C PRO A 227 12.40 -13.56 8.55
N TYR A 228 13.32 -12.81 7.96
CA TYR A 228 13.10 -11.93 6.80
C TYR A 228 13.95 -12.39 5.61
N THR A 229 13.32 -12.56 4.46
CA THR A 229 14.01 -12.81 3.19
C THR A 229 14.45 -11.49 2.60
N ASP A 230 15.76 -11.27 2.54
CA ASP A 230 16.38 -10.06 2.06
C ASP A 230 16.58 -10.11 0.54
N TRP A 231 16.07 -9.11 -0.18
CA TRP A 231 16.17 -8.98 -1.64
C TRP A 231 17.10 -7.85 -2.09
N SER A 232 17.91 -7.30 -1.20
CA SER A 232 18.84 -6.20 -1.51
C SER A 232 19.82 -6.52 -2.66
N ASN A 233 20.07 -7.80 -2.94
CA ASN A 233 20.89 -8.22 -4.10
C ASN A 233 20.22 -7.92 -5.45
N TRP A 234 18.88 -7.90 -5.51
CA TRP A 234 18.12 -7.61 -6.72
C TRP A 234 17.57 -6.19 -6.73
N LEU A 235 17.20 -5.69 -5.55
CA LEU A 235 16.63 -4.37 -5.31
C LEU A 235 17.53 -3.58 -4.36
N PRO A 236 18.60 -2.95 -4.88
CA PRO A 236 19.70 -2.41 -4.06
C PRO A 236 19.37 -1.08 -3.37
N CYS A 237 18.23 -0.47 -3.64
CA CYS A 237 17.83 0.74 -2.93
C CYS A 237 17.41 0.39 -1.49
N ASP A 238 17.88 1.21 -0.55
CA ASP A 238 17.68 1.00 0.89
C ASP A 238 17.32 2.30 1.62
N ARG A 239 17.16 3.40 0.88
CA ARG A 239 16.86 4.73 1.37
C ARG A 239 15.81 5.42 0.53
N ALA A 240 15.09 6.32 1.16
CA ALA A 240 14.32 7.34 0.47
C ALA A 240 14.40 8.66 1.22
N VAL A 241 14.34 9.76 0.49
CA VAL A 241 14.06 11.09 1.03
C VAL A 241 12.78 11.60 0.40
N ALA A 242 11.88 12.13 1.22
CA ALA A 242 10.56 12.58 0.80
C ALA A 242 10.28 13.99 1.26
N LEU A 243 9.59 14.77 0.42
CA LEU A 243 9.12 16.12 0.74
C LEU A 243 7.82 16.45 0.00
N GLN A 244 7.19 17.53 0.40
CA GLN A 244 5.96 18.01 -0.21
C GLN A 244 6.18 19.39 -0.80
N THR A 245 5.60 19.63 -1.98
CA THR A 245 5.59 20.95 -2.60
C THR A 245 4.18 21.43 -2.85
N GLN A 246 4.00 22.72 -2.91
CA GLN A 246 2.75 23.35 -3.33
C GLN A 246 2.47 22.98 -4.81
N SER A 247 1.20 22.73 -5.14
CA SER A 247 0.82 22.49 -6.54
C SER A 247 1.03 23.74 -7.37
N THR A 248 1.63 23.59 -8.56
CA THR A 248 1.88 24.66 -9.53
C THR A 248 0.84 24.73 -10.64
N GLY A 249 -0.09 23.79 -10.67
CA GLY A 249 -1.14 23.68 -11.70
C GLY A 249 -2.15 22.60 -11.38
N ALA A 250 -3.01 22.30 -12.34
CA ALA A 250 -3.95 21.17 -12.23
C ALA A 250 -3.19 19.84 -12.10
N PRO A 251 -3.69 18.90 -11.27
CA PRO A 251 -3.05 17.61 -11.09
C PRO A 251 -3.15 16.77 -12.37
N VAL A 252 -2.00 16.28 -12.86
CA VAL A 252 -1.97 15.34 -13.98
C VAL A 252 -2.53 13.98 -13.54
N PRO A 253 -3.26 13.24 -14.42
CA PRO A 253 -3.89 11.98 -14.05
C PRO A 253 -2.94 10.78 -14.12
N TYR A 254 -1.71 10.92 -13.68
CA TYR A 254 -0.72 9.84 -13.59
C TYR A 254 0.35 10.13 -12.55
N THR A 255 0.91 9.08 -11.97
CA THR A 255 2.14 9.17 -11.17
C THR A 255 3.32 9.36 -12.12
N ARG A 256 4.30 10.18 -11.75
CA ARG A 256 5.57 10.24 -12.48
C ARG A 256 6.63 9.45 -11.73
N SER A 257 7.32 8.59 -12.44
CA SER A 257 8.46 7.78 -11.99
C SER A 257 9.67 8.12 -12.84
N ILE A 258 10.60 8.87 -12.29
CA ILE A 258 11.72 9.49 -13.00
C ILE A 258 13.00 8.79 -12.57
N ALA A 259 13.72 8.15 -13.50
CA ALA A 259 15.00 7.52 -13.21
C ALA A 259 16.09 8.56 -13.01
N HIS A 260 16.95 8.32 -12.03
CA HIS A 260 18.17 9.06 -11.72
C HIS A 260 19.36 8.11 -11.69
N GLN A 261 20.57 8.65 -11.58
CA GLN A 261 21.81 7.87 -11.66
C GLN A 261 21.90 6.74 -10.62
N SER A 262 21.37 6.94 -9.41
CA SER A 262 21.50 5.97 -8.30
C SER A 262 20.16 5.66 -7.63
N GLY A 263 19.07 5.82 -8.36
CA GLY A 263 17.72 5.61 -7.84
C GLY A 263 16.64 6.17 -8.75
N TRP A 264 15.48 6.44 -8.20
CA TRP A 264 14.35 6.97 -8.96
C TRP A 264 13.47 7.88 -8.09
N GLN A 265 12.84 8.88 -8.70
CA GLN A 265 11.99 9.86 -8.06
C GLN A 265 10.52 9.56 -8.36
N TRP A 266 9.67 9.62 -7.35
CA TRP A 266 8.21 9.68 -7.56
C TRP A 266 7.69 11.11 -7.45
N ARG A 267 6.62 11.40 -8.22
CA ARG A 267 5.79 12.60 -8.06
C ARG A 267 4.32 12.19 -8.07
N ILE A 268 3.64 12.47 -6.97
CA ILE A 268 2.23 12.10 -6.73
C ILE A 268 1.42 13.38 -6.55
N PRO A 269 0.64 13.80 -7.56
CA PRO A 269 -0.16 15.01 -7.47
C PRO A 269 -1.43 14.76 -6.64
N LEU A 270 -1.66 15.63 -5.65
CA LEU A 270 -2.89 15.70 -4.88
C LEU A 270 -3.63 17.01 -5.20
N GLN A 271 -4.83 17.21 -4.63
CA GLN A 271 -5.63 18.40 -4.91
C GLN A 271 -4.94 19.72 -4.53
N SER A 272 -4.16 19.74 -3.44
CA SER A 272 -3.55 20.98 -2.92
C SER A 272 -2.02 20.99 -2.94
N ARG A 273 -1.39 19.83 -3.15
CA ARG A 273 0.06 19.65 -3.04
C ARG A 273 0.56 18.50 -3.90
N VAL A 274 1.86 18.42 -4.07
CA VAL A 274 2.52 17.27 -4.71
C VAL A 274 3.40 16.55 -3.68
N GLY A 275 3.21 15.24 -3.53
CA GLY A 275 4.13 14.38 -2.82
C GLY A 275 5.30 14.00 -3.72
N ASN A 276 6.51 14.31 -3.27
CA ASN A 276 7.74 14.01 -4.00
C ASN A 276 8.66 13.17 -3.13
N GLY A 277 9.45 12.29 -3.76
CA GLY A 277 10.54 11.64 -3.06
C GLY A 277 11.47 10.92 -4.00
N LEU A 278 12.67 10.67 -3.53
CA LEU A 278 13.73 9.97 -4.23
C LEU A 278 14.07 8.69 -3.45
N VAL A 279 13.89 7.56 -4.10
CA VAL A 279 14.41 6.25 -3.67
C VAL A 279 15.82 6.12 -4.19
N TYR A 280 16.77 5.71 -3.36
CA TYR A 280 18.17 5.59 -3.76
C TYR A 280 18.90 4.50 -2.97
N SER A 281 20.05 4.10 -3.51
CA SER A 281 20.95 3.17 -2.85
C SER A 281 22.02 3.93 -2.09
N SER A 282 22.08 3.73 -0.77
CA SER A 282 23.13 4.34 0.08
C SER A 282 24.55 3.90 -0.26
N LYS A 283 24.69 2.85 -1.07
CA LYS A 283 25.99 2.42 -1.62
C LYS A 283 26.57 3.40 -2.64
N TYR A 284 25.70 4.15 -3.32
CA TYR A 284 26.09 4.99 -4.46
C TYR A 284 25.75 6.48 -4.28
N MET A 285 24.93 6.84 -3.30
CA MET A 285 24.47 8.21 -3.07
C MET A 285 24.29 8.45 -1.58
N GLU A 286 24.84 9.53 -1.04
CA GLU A 286 24.64 9.93 0.35
C GLU A 286 23.32 10.68 0.55
N ASP A 287 22.79 10.68 1.80
CA ASP A 287 21.52 11.31 2.16
C ASP A 287 21.45 12.79 1.74
N LYS A 288 22.53 13.54 1.90
CA LYS A 288 22.61 14.95 1.50
C LYS A 288 22.51 15.11 -0.02
N GLU A 289 23.26 14.32 -0.76
CA GLU A 289 23.25 14.34 -2.23
C GLU A 289 21.85 13.97 -2.76
N ALA A 290 21.21 12.95 -2.17
CA ALA A 290 19.86 12.55 -2.53
C ALA A 290 18.84 13.69 -2.31
N LEU A 291 18.98 14.43 -1.20
CA LEU A 291 18.16 15.61 -0.95
C LEU A 291 18.42 16.72 -1.99
N ASP A 292 19.67 17.00 -2.30
CA ASP A 292 20.05 18.04 -3.28
C ASP A 292 19.49 17.68 -4.68
N VAL A 293 19.60 16.40 -5.09
CA VAL A 293 18.99 15.89 -6.34
C VAL A 293 17.48 16.07 -6.33
N LEU A 294 16.81 15.69 -5.25
CA LEU A 294 15.35 15.83 -5.14
C LEU A 294 14.93 17.30 -5.21
N MET A 295 15.59 18.18 -4.46
CA MET A 295 15.28 19.61 -4.43
C MET A 295 15.49 20.30 -5.79
N ALA A 296 16.48 19.87 -6.56
CA ALA A 296 16.73 20.37 -7.91
C ALA A 296 15.69 19.89 -8.95
N ASN A 297 14.91 18.84 -8.62
CA ASN A 297 13.98 18.19 -9.55
C ASN A 297 12.52 18.25 -9.09
N VAL A 298 12.16 19.17 -8.21
CA VAL A 298 10.77 19.42 -7.83
C VAL A 298 10.30 20.78 -8.32
N ASP A 299 8.99 20.90 -8.57
CA ASP A 299 8.34 22.16 -8.90
C ASP A 299 7.56 22.66 -7.68
N GLY A 300 7.40 23.99 -7.61
CA GLY A 300 6.65 24.63 -6.54
C GLY A 300 7.45 24.84 -5.25
N GLU A 301 6.87 25.58 -4.34
CA GLU A 301 7.44 25.86 -3.03
C GLU A 301 7.45 24.60 -2.15
N ILE A 302 8.57 24.34 -1.47
CA ILE A 302 8.66 23.23 -0.50
C ILE A 302 7.91 23.61 0.77
N ILE A 303 6.90 22.83 1.13
CA ILE A 303 5.99 23.06 2.26
C ILE A 303 6.15 22.08 3.43
N SER A 304 7.15 21.22 3.38
CA SER A 304 7.44 20.27 4.46
C SER A 304 8.93 20.15 4.71
N LYS A 305 9.30 19.69 5.92
CA LYS A 305 10.68 19.26 6.16
C LYS A 305 10.96 17.96 5.40
N PRO A 306 12.19 17.75 4.90
CA PRO A 306 12.61 16.47 4.33
C PRO A 306 12.45 15.34 5.35
N ASN A 307 11.90 14.21 4.91
CA ASN A 307 11.77 13.00 5.71
C ASN A 307 12.64 11.89 5.11
N PHE A 308 13.66 11.47 5.86
CA PHE A 308 14.56 10.38 5.46
C PHE A 308 14.04 9.05 6.00
N ILE A 309 13.91 8.08 5.11
CA ILE A 309 13.35 6.75 5.39
C ILE A 309 14.43 5.71 5.07
N LYS A 310 14.66 4.81 6.02
CA LYS A 310 15.51 3.63 5.83
C LYS A 310 14.62 2.42 5.72
N PHE A 311 14.88 1.58 4.76
CA PHE A 311 14.12 0.37 4.54
C PHE A 311 15.00 -0.79 4.05
N LYS A 312 14.44 -1.97 4.04
CA LYS A 312 15.01 -3.15 3.43
C LYS A 312 13.96 -3.78 2.53
N THR A 313 14.31 -4.04 1.27
CA THR A 313 13.45 -4.77 0.34
C THR A 313 13.42 -6.25 0.67
N GLY A 314 12.24 -6.85 0.60
CA GLY A 314 12.04 -8.25 0.95
C GLY A 314 10.72 -8.51 1.65
N GLN A 315 10.59 -9.71 2.22
CA GLN A 315 9.38 -10.11 2.95
C GLN A 315 9.70 -11.01 4.14
N ARG A 316 8.78 -11.10 5.09
CA ARG A 316 8.86 -12.12 6.14
C ARG A 316 8.70 -13.51 5.54
N VAL A 317 9.48 -14.47 6.04
CA VAL A 317 9.33 -15.88 5.64
C VAL A 317 7.94 -16.43 5.98
N LYS A 318 7.32 -15.85 7.02
CA LYS A 318 5.94 -16.11 7.40
C LYS A 318 5.23 -14.79 7.67
N HIS A 319 4.19 -14.51 6.90
CA HIS A 319 3.29 -13.37 7.12
C HIS A 319 2.31 -13.64 8.28
N TRP A 320 2.02 -14.90 8.54
CA TRP A 320 1.26 -15.35 9.71
C TRP A 320 2.10 -16.31 10.53
N SER A 321 2.52 -15.88 11.71
CA SER A 321 3.30 -16.66 12.67
C SER A 321 2.54 -16.74 14.00
N LYS A 322 2.36 -17.97 14.52
CA LYS A 322 1.59 -18.19 15.77
C LYS A 322 0.19 -17.58 15.66
N ASN A 323 -0.18 -16.70 16.58
CA ASN A 323 -1.42 -15.93 16.57
C ASN A 323 -1.25 -14.48 16.09
N CYS A 324 -0.22 -14.22 15.28
CA CYS A 324 0.06 -12.88 14.76
C CYS A 324 0.15 -12.89 13.22
N VAL A 325 -0.60 -11.98 12.57
CA VAL A 325 -0.57 -11.71 11.14
C VAL A 325 0.10 -10.37 10.89
N ALA A 326 1.13 -10.34 10.08
CA ALA A 326 1.76 -9.09 9.65
C ALA A 326 1.08 -8.55 8.39
N ILE A 327 0.74 -7.27 8.38
CA ILE A 327 0.12 -6.58 7.23
C ILE A 327 0.82 -5.25 6.97
N GLY A 328 1.15 -5.00 5.70
CA GLY A 328 1.87 -3.81 5.26
C GLY A 328 3.38 -3.94 5.48
N LEU A 329 4.04 -2.85 5.86
CA LEU A 329 5.51 -2.79 5.96
C LEU A 329 6.11 -3.73 7.01
N SER A 330 5.35 -4.21 7.97
CA SER A 330 5.77 -5.24 8.92
C SER A 330 5.91 -6.62 8.28
N ALA A 331 5.11 -6.90 7.23
CA ALA A 331 5.13 -8.12 6.46
C ALA A 331 6.24 -8.15 5.41
N GLY A 332 6.53 -7.02 4.79
CA GLY A 332 7.55 -6.88 3.75
C GLY A 332 7.46 -5.54 3.04
N PHE A 333 8.43 -5.27 2.19
CA PHE A 333 8.49 -4.05 1.41
C PHE A 333 9.13 -4.28 0.05
N LEU A 334 8.47 -3.77 -0.97
CA LEU A 334 8.98 -3.56 -2.32
C LEU A 334 8.98 -2.08 -2.62
N GLU A 335 9.98 -1.61 -3.37
CA GLU A 335 9.97 -0.25 -3.89
C GLU A 335 8.66 0.00 -4.65
N PRO A 336 7.89 1.06 -4.32
CA PRO A 336 6.53 1.24 -4.85
C PRO A 336 6.53 1.83 -6.27
N LEU A 337 7.40 1.34 -7.14
CA LEU A 337 7.55 1.81 -8.51
C LEU A 337 6.24 1.74 -9.29
N GLU A 338 5.47 0.68 -9.09
CA GLU A 338 4.14 0.49 -9.69
C GLU A 338 2.99 0.68 -8.69
N SER A 339 3.23 1.33 -7.54
CA SER A 339 2.21 1.69 -6.55
C SER A 339 1.54 0.48 -5.89
N THR A 340 2.31 -0.55 -5.56
CA THR A 340 1.81 -1.84 -5.06
C THR A 340 1.63 -1.90 -3.54
N SER A 341 2.16 -0.93 -2.75
CA SER A 341 2.14 -1.00 -1.28
C SER A 341 0.74 -1.16 -0.70
N ILE A 342 -0.23 -0.32 -1.11
CA ILE A 342 -1.62 -0.43 -0.64
C ILE A 342 -2.30 -1.68 -1.20
N HIS A 343 -1.93 -2.11 -2.41
CA HIS A 343 -2.43 -3.35 -3.00
C HIS A 343 -2.05 -4.57 -2.14
N LEU A 344 -0.80 -4.69 -1.71
CA LEU A 344 -0.35 -5.79 -0.84
C LEU A 344 -1.06 -5.79 0.51
N ILE A 345 -1.31 -4.61 1.10
CA ILE A 345 -2.14 -4.48 2.30
C ILE A 345 -3.56 -5.02 2.04
N GLN A 346 -4.19 -4.60 0.96
CA GLN A 346 -5.53 -5.04 0.57
C GLN A 346 -5.58 -6.56 0.34
N ARG A 347 -4.59 -7.12 -0.35
CA ARG A 347 -4.50 -8.57 -0.60
C ARG A 347 -4.41 -9.35 0.70
N ALA A 348 -3.55 -8.92 1.63
CA ALA A 348 -3.42 -9.54 2.94
C ALA A 348 -4.73 -9.50 3.74
N ILE A 349 -5.43 -8.36 3.73
CA ILE A 349 -6.72 -8.21 4.40
C ILE A 349 -7.76 -9.15 3.78
N ILE A 350 -7.91 -9.15 2.46
CA ILE A 350 -8.88 -10.01 1.77
C ILE A 350 -8.59 -11.48 2.06
N ARG A 351 -7.32 -11.92 2.01
CA ARG A 351 -6.93 -13.30 2.35
C ARG A 351 -7.26 -13.64 3.79
N LEU A 352 -6.91 -12.76 4.73
CA LEU A 352 -7.25 -12.94 6.14
C LEU A 352 -8.77 -13.11 6.34
N MET A 353 -9.58 -12.29 5.65
CA MET A 353 -11.04 -12.36 5.72
C MET A 353 -11.59 -13.66 5.12
N GLN A 354 -11.07 -14.10 3.97
CA GLN A 354 -11.48 -15.35 3.32
C GLN A 354 -11.14 -16.59 4.14
N MET A 355 -10.03 -16.54 4.86
CA MET A 355 -9.51 -17.64 5.66
C MET A 355 -9.79 -17.44 7.15
N PHE A 356 -10.64 -16.47 7.52
CA PHE A 356 -10.91 -16.17 8.92
C PHE A 356 -11.60 -17.36 9.60
N PRO A 357 -10.98 -17.93 10.63
CA PRO A 357 -11.45 -19.19 11.22
C PRO A 357 -12.71 -18.98 12.06
N SER A 358 -13.66 -19.90 11.95
CA SER A 358 -14.89 -19.87 12.73
C SER A 358 -14.68 -20.17 14.21
N ASN A 359 -13.62 -20.94 14.56
CA ASN A 359 -13.31 -21.33 15.93
C ASN A 359 -11.88 -21.00 16.33
N SER A 360 -10.90 -21.65 15.69
CA SER A 360 -9.47 -21.42 15.93
C SER A 360 -8.72 -21.67 14.63
N PHE A 361 -7.57 -21.01 14.47
CA PHE A 361 -6.70 -21.24 13.32
C PHE A 361 -5.83 -22.48 13.51
N THR A 362 -5.55 -23.17 12.41
CA THR A 362 -4.69 -24.35 12.36
C THR A 362 -3.35 -24.02 11.68
N ASP A 363 -2.39 -24.94 11.71
CA ASP A 363 -1.16 -24.79 10.94
C ASP A 363 -1.45 -24.73 9.44
N SER A 364 -2.41 -25.51 8.94
CA SER A 364 -2.81 -25.48 7.54
C SER A 364 -3.36 -24.12 7.09
N ASP A 365 -4.12 -23.43 7.96
CA ASP A 365 -4.61 -22.08 7.64
C ASP A 365 -3.44 -21.09 7.53
N ARG A 366 -2.49 -21.17 8.46
CA ARG A 366 -1.29 -20.34 8.43
C ARG A 366 -0.41 -20.61 7.21
N ASP A 367 -0.19 -21.89 6.90
CA ASP A 367 0.67 -22.30 5.79
C ASP A 367 0.08 -21.86 4.44
N GLU A 368 -1.24 -22.01 4.26
CA GLU A 368 -1.92 -21.55 3.05
C GLU A 368 -1.90 -20.02 2.92
N PHE A 369 -2.17 -19.29 4.02
CA PHE A 369 -2.05 -17.83 4.03
C PHE A 369 -0.63 -17.38 3.67
N ASN A 370 0.38 -17.98 4.29
CA ASN A 370 1.79 -17.66 4.07
C ASN A 370 2.19 -17.91 2.61
N LYS A 371 1.76 -19.05 2.03
CA LYS A 371 2.00 -19.37 0.63
C LYS A 371 1.38 -18.32 -0.29
N GLN A 372 0.08 -18.02 -0.12
CA GLN A 372 -0.62 -17.07 -0.97
C GLN A 372 -0.03 -15.66 -0.87
N MET A 373 0.36 -15.24 0.35
CA MET A 373 0.99 -13.92 0.51
C MET A 373 2.41 -13.88 -0.04
N SER A 374 3.18 -14.95 0.06
CA SER A 374 4.51 -15.04 -0.55
C SER A 374 4.45 -14.97 -2.08
N ASP A 375 3.39 -15.50 -2.69
CA ASP A 375 3.18 -15.46 -4.15
C ASP A 375 2.72 -14.05 -4.63
N GLU A 376 2.20 -13.20 -3.74
CA GLU A 376 1.79 -11.82 -4.07
C GLU A 376 2.98 -10.83 -4.02
N TYR A 377 4.05 -11.15 -3.28
CA TYR A 377 5.26 -10.32 -3.20
C TYR A 377 6.24 -10.64 -4.34
#